data_da55ec9f6d482eeaa31d7bda172fd6e8
#
_entry.id   da55ec9f6d482eeaa31d7bda172fd6e8
#
_cell.length_a   1.000
_cell.length_b   1.000
_cell.length_c   1.000
_cell.angle_alpha   90.00
_cell.angle_beta   90.00
_cell.angle_gamma   90.00
#
_symmetry.space_group_name_H-M   'P 1'
#
loop_
_entity.id
_entity.type
_entity.pdbx_description
1 polymer ?
#
loop_
_entity_poly.entity_id
_entity_poly.type
_entity_poly.pdbx_seq_one_letter_code
_entity_poly.pdbx_strand_id
1 'polypeptide(L)'
;DFYKRQALHSTFAMEEGVVFEPDVADSIAARAEAAGVDPMELLYDTMVDLARRSTDGKTRVLAVFFTGYAEGNLDAVETMMRDDLSVIGLGDGGAHCSMICDASWPAFVLQHWVRDRTRGSKIDLEEAVKMMSKEAADLYGLGDRGTVEVGKRGDLNVIDLDRVELH
;
A
#
# COMPACT_ATOMS: atom_id res chain seq x y z
N ASP A 1 12.02 -21.70 11.97
CA ASP A 1 12.71 -21.26 10.75
C ASP A 1 11.86 -21.24 9.47
N PHE A 2 10.82 -22.08 9.36
CA PHE A 2 9.92 -22.09 8.21
C PHE A 2 9.24 -20.74 7.98
N TYR A 3 8.64 -20.14 9.01
CA TYR A 3 7.95 -18.84 8.92
C TYR A 3 8.89 -17.69 8.54
N LYS A 4 10.13 -17.71 9.02
CA LYS A 4 11.13 -16.68 8.66
C LYS A 4 11.50 -16.76 7.18
N ARG A 5 11.68 -17.96 6.65
CA ARG A 5 11.99 -18.16 5.23
C ARG A 5 10.79 -17.80 4.34
N GLN A 6 9.56 -18.12 4.77
CA GLN A 6 8.36 -17.77 4.03
C GLN A 6 8.17 -16.24 3.93
N ALA A 7 8.48 -15.50 4.99
CA ALA A 7 8.42 -14.03 4.95
C ALA A 7 9.35 -13.41 3.90
N LEU A 8 10.47 -14.06 3.56
CA LEU A 8 11.42 -13.53 2.57
C LEU A 8 10.89 -13.56 1.13
N HIS A 9 9.87 -14.38 0.84
CA HIS A 9 9.16 -14.36 -0.46
C HIS A 9 8.25 -13.14 -0.62
N SER A 10 7.88 -12.48 0.49
CA SER A 10 7.10 -11.23 0.51
C SER A 10 7.90 -10.03 1.02
N THR A 11 9.23 -10.15 1.04
CA THR A 11 10.14 -9.06 1.43
C THR A 11 10.85 -8.50 0.20
N PHE A 12 10.76 -7.18 0.02
CA PHE A 12 11.29 -6.46 -1.13
C PHE A 12 12.10 -5.25 -0.72
N ALA A 13 13.17 -4.96 -1.45
CA ALA A 13 13.93 -3.72 -1.30
C ALA A 13 13.27 -2.61 -2.14
N MET A 14 12.84 -1.54 -1.51
CA MET A 14 12.27 -0.37 -2.14
C MET A 14 13.33 0.72 -2.21
N GLU A 15 13.86 1.00 -3.40
CA GLU A 15 15.01 1.88 -3.60
C GLU A 15 14.65 3.29 -4.10
N GLU A 16 13.57 3.42 -4.85
CA GLU A 16 13.13 4.66 -5.49
C GLU A 16 11.65 4.93 -5.25
N GLY A 17 11.20 4.83 -4.01
CA GLY A 17 9.79 4.94 -3.64
C GLY A 17 9.13 3.58 -3.45
N VAL A 18 7.86 3.58 -3.10
CA VAL A 18 7.10 2.37 -2.79
C VAL A 18 6.47 1.79 -4.05
N VAL A 19 6.81 0.56 -4.38
CA VAL A 19 6.14 -0.24 -5.43
C VAL A 19 5.16 -1.18 -4.74
N PHE A 20 3.87 -0.99 -4.96
CA PHE A 20 2.82 -1.74 -4.25
C PHE A 20 2.55 -3.13 -4.84
N GLU A 21 2.89 -3.39 -6.07
CA GLU A 21 2.82 -4.72 -6.70
C GLU A 21 4.18 -5.05 -7.34
N PRO A 22 5.24 -5.30 -6.52
CA PRO A 22 6.55 -5.65 -7.03
C PRO A 22 6.51 -7.03 -7.70
N ASP A 23 7.42 -7.25 -8.67
CA ASP A 23 7.59 -8.57 -9.25
C ASP A 23 8.09 -9.56 -8.17
N VAL A 24 7.48 -10.73 -8.11
CA VAL A 24 7.88 -11.80 -7.17
C VAL A 24 9.35 -12.19 -7.33
N ALA A 25 9.89 -12.05 -8.54
CA ALA A 25 11.30 -12.28 -8.83
C ALA A 25 12.24 -11.30 -8.09
N ASP A 26 11.75 -10.13 -7.69
CA ASP A 26 12.51 -9.12 -6.94
C ASP A 26 12.51 -9.36 -5.43
N SER A 27 11.78 -10.36 -4.95
CA SER A 27 11.78 -10.72 -3.52
C SER A 27 13.18 -11.16 -3.04
N ILE A 28 13.47 -10.94 -1.77
CA ILE A 28 14.76 -11.37 -1.19
C ILE A 28 14.98 -12.87 -1.41
N ALA A 29 13.94 -13.70 -1.28
CA ALA A 29 14.05 -15.13 -1.49
C ALA A 29 14.41 -15.49 -2.94
N ALA A 30 13.72 -14.93 -3.93
CA ALA A 30 13.95 -15.20 -5.34
C ALA A 30 15.33 -14.69 -5.80
N ARG A 31 15.74 -13.51 -5.34
CA ARG A 31 17.07 -12.95 -5.63
C ARG A 31 18.19 -13.79 -5.02
N ALA A 32 18.00 -14.29 -3.80
CA ALA A 32 18.98 -15.16 -3.14
C ALA A 32 19.13 -16.49 -3.89
N GLU A 33 18.02 -17.09 -4.33
CA GLU A 33 18.02 -18.30 -5.13
C GLU A 33 18.76 -18.10 -6.46
N ALA A 34 18.45 -17.03 -7.18
CA ALA A 34 19.10 -16.69 -8.44
C ALA A 34 20.61 -16.43 -8.29
N ALA A 35 21.03 -15.85 -7.16
CA ALA A 35 22.44 -15.59 -6.86
C ALA A 35 23.19 -16.78 -6.24
N GLY A 36 22.48 -17.83 -5.80
CA GLY A 36 23.07 -18.99 -5.11
C GLY A 36 23.64 -18.66 -3.72
N VAL A 37 23.03 -17.69 -3.01
CA VAL A 37 23.46 -17.23 -1.68
C VAL A 37 22.42 -17.53 -0.61
N ASP A 38 22.83 -17.47 0.67
CA ASP A 38 21.87 -17.62 1.77
C ASP A 38 20.92 -16.40 1.81
N PRO A 39 19.59 -16.59 1.85
CA PRO A 39 18.63 -15.49 1.80
C PRO A 39 18.68 -14.58 3.04
N MET A 40 19.14 -15.07 4.21
CA MET A 40 19.33 -14.22 5.39
C MET A 40 20.58 -13.36 5.28
N GLU A 41 21.62 -13.85 4.64
CA GLU A 41 22.82 -13.07 4.32
C GLU A 41 22.48 -11.95 3.34
N LEU A 42 21.76 -12.28 2.26
CA LEU A 42 21.29 -11.28 1.29
C LEU A 42 20.38 -10.23 1.95
N LEU A 43 19.48 -10.66 2.84
CA LEU A 43 18.63 -9.74 3.60
C LEU A 43 19.47 -8.74 4.40
N TYR A 44 20.45 -9.25 5.17
CA TYR A 44 21.32 -8.43 5.99
C TYR A 44 22.11 -7.42 5.14
N ASP A 45 22.73 -7.89 4.08
CA ASP A 45 23.52 -7.04 3.17
C ASP A 45 22.65 -5.96 2.51
N THR A 46 21.44 -6.33 2.09
CA THR A 46 20.46 -5.38 1.54
C THR A 46 20.06 -4.32 2.56
N MET A 47 19.79 -4.70 3.82
CA MET A 47 19.48 -3.74 4.90
C MET A 47 20.62 -2.74 5.12
N VAL A 48 21.85 -3.24 5.17
CA VAL A 48 23.06 -2.42 5.37
C VAL A 48 23.25 -1.46 4.20
N ASP A 49 23.06 -1.93 2.97
CA ASP A 49 23.21 -1.11 1.77
C ASP A 49 22.13 -0.01 1.70
N LEU A 50 20.87 -0.33 1.93
CA LEU A 50 19.78 0.65 1.99
C LEU A 50 20.06 1.73 3.05
N ALA A 51 20.49 1.32 4.25
CA ALA A 51 20.82 2.25 5.34
C ALA A 51 21.99 3.18 4.97
N ARG A 52 23.03 2.68 4.30
CA ARG A 52 24.17 3.49 3.85
C ARG A 52 23.79 4.51 2.78
N ARG A 53 22.87 4.15 1.88
CA ARG A 53 22.44 5.02 0.79
C ARG A 53 21.35 6.01 1.18
N SER A 54 20.75 5.85 2.35
CA SER A 54 19.63 6.69 2.86
C SER A 54 20.04 8.12 3.24
N THR A 55 21.19 8.60 2.82
CA THR A 55 21.74 9.94 3.15
C THR A 55 21.38 11.02 2.12
N ASP A 56 20.78 10.66 1.00
CA ASP A 56 20.45 11.57 -0.11
C ASP A 56 19.00 12.11 -0.05
N GLY A 57 18.28 11.86 1.05
CA GLY A 57 16.89 12.29 1.25
C GLY A 57 15.84 11.44 0.53
N LYS A 58 16.23 10.35 -0.14
CA LYS A 58 15.30 9.42 -0.75
C LYS A 58 14.86 8.36 0.25
N THR A 59 13.58 7.99 0.21
CA THR A 59 13.06 6.89 1.01
C THR A 59 13.51 5.56 0.44
N ARG A 60 14.25 4.80 1.26
CA ARG A 60 14.66 3.44 0.96
C ARG A 60 14.31 2.56 2.14
N VAL A 61 13.48 1.57 1.89
CA VAL A 61 12.96 0.69 2.94
C VAL A 61 12.96 -0.77 2.49
N LEU A 62 12.98 -1.66 3.45
CA LEU A 62 12.54 -3.04 3.24
C LEU A 62 11.06 -3.11 3.53
N ALA A 63 10.27 -3.41 2.50
CA ALA A 63 8.85 -3.63 2.62
C ALA A 63 8.56 -5.13 2.77
N VAL A 64 7.70 -5.47 3.71
CA VAL A 64 7.20 -6.84 3.91
C VAL A 64 5.69 -6.82 3.73
N PHE A 65 5.20 -7.50 2.71
CA PHE A 65 3.77 -7.59 2.42
C PHE A 65 3.17 -8.83 3.11
N PHE A 66 2.31 -8.62 4.11
CA PHE A 66 1.75 -9.71 4.91
C PHE A 66 0.39 -10.18 4.45
N THR A 67 -0.51 -9.26 4.13
CA THR A 67 -1.91 -9.55 3.82
C THR A 67 -2.31 -8.90 2.50
N GLY A 68 -3.36 -9.44 1.88
CA GLY A 68 -3.87 -8.89 0.62
C GLY A 68 -3.09 -9.29 -0.63
N TYR A 69 -1.90 -9.86 -0.48
CA TYR A 69 -1.02 -10.24 -1.61
C TYR A 69 -1.11 -11.73 -1.94
N ALA A 70 -2.31 -12.24 -2.11
CA ALA A 70 -2.50 -13.58 -2.65
C ALA A 70 -1.82 -13.67 -4.03
N GLU A 71 -1.06 -14.72 -4.27
CA GLU A 71 -0.32 -14.91 -5.54
C GLU A 71 0.67 -13.78 -5.88
N GLY A 72 1.11 -13.00 -4.88
CA GLY A 72 2.08 -11.93 -5.04
C GLY A 72 1.54 -10.65 -5.70
N ASN A 73 0.23 -10.47 -5.74
CA ASN A 73 -0.42 -9.29 -6.32
C ASN A 73 -1.69 -8.89 -5.55
N LEU A 74 -2.33 -7.79 -5.97
CA LEU A 74 -3.52 -7.22 -5.34
C LEU A 74 -4.83 -7.53 -6.09
N ASP A 75 -4.87 -8.48 -7.02
CA ASP A 75 -6.08 -8.80 -7.80
C ASP A 75 -7.25 -9.26 -6.91
N ALA A 76 -6.94 -10.03 -5.85
CA ALA A 76 -7.95 -10.42 -4.87
C ALA A 76 -8.49 -9.21 -4.07
N VAL A 77 -7.63 -8.24 -3.77
CA VAL A 77 -8.04 -6.99 -3.10
C VAL A 77 -8.92 -6.15 -4.01
N GLU A 78 -8.61 -6.07 -5.31
CA GLU A 78 -9.49 -5.41 -6.29
C GLU A 78 -10.89 -6.01 -6.26
N THR A 79 -10.98 -7.34 -6.30
CA THR A 79 -12.27 -8.05 -6.25
C THR A 79 -13.04 -7.70 -4.97
N MET A 80 -12.37 -7.69 -3.82
CA MET A 80 -13.00 -7.34 -2.54
C MET A 80 -13.44 -5.86 -2.50
N MET A 81 -12.63 -4.95 -3.03
CA MET A 81 -12.97 -3.52 -3.05
C MET A 81 -14.20 -3.21 -3.92
N ARG A 82 -14.44 -4.01 -4.95
CA ARG A 82 -15.60 -3.85 -5.88
C ARG A 82 -16.84 -4.60 -5.44
N ASP A 83 -16.78 -5.34 -4.35
CA ASP A 83 -17.94 -6.10 -3.84
C ASP A 83 -18.88 -5.16 -3.07
N ASP A 84 -20.16 -5.19 -3.38
CA ASP A 84 -21.18 -4.34 -2.78
C ASP A 84 -21.35 -4.52 -1.25
N LEU A 85 -20.82 -5.60 -0.69
CA LEU A 85 -20.85 -5.89 0.75
C LEU A 85 -19.57 -5.44 1.47
N SER A 86 -18.62 -4.90 0.74
CA SER A 86 -17.34 -4.43 1.28
C SER A 86 -17.30 -2.91 1.38
N VAL A 87 -16.68 -2.40 2.43
CA VAL A 87 -16.37 -0.96 2.58
C VAL A 87 -14.90 -0.84 2.92
N ILE A 88 -14.18 0.00 2.17
CA ILE A 88 -12.77 0.28 2.45
C ILE A 88 -12.64 1.20 3.67
N GLY A 89 -11.66 0.94 4.50
CA GLY A 89 -11.42 1.77 5.69
C GLY A 89 -10.37 1.16 6.60
N LEU A 90 -10.22 1.75 7.76
CA LEU A 90 -9.38 1.33 8.88
C LEU A 90 -7.90 1.13 8.48
N GLY A 91 -7.12 2.15 8.71
CA GLY A 91 -5.68 2.13 8.43
C GLY A 91 -4.81 1.68 9.60
N ASP A 92 -5.37 1.05 10.64
CA ASP A 92 -4.65 0.58 11.84
C ASP A 92 -3.61 1.59 12.37
N GLY A 93 -3.85 2.86 12.12
CA GLY A 93 -3.00 3.97 12.53
C GLY A 93 -3.08 4.16 14.05
N GLY A 94 -1.92 4.22 14.71
CA GLY A 94 -1.84 4.44 16.15
C GLY A 94 -1.19 3.29 16.92
N ALA A 95 -1.21 2.07 16.40
CA ALA A 95 -0.44 0.95 16.94
C ALA A 95 0.72 0.61 16.02
N HIS A 96 1.89 0.40 16.59
CA HIS A 96 3.09 -0.01 15.85
C HIS A 96 3.47 0.88 14.65
N CYS A 97 3.21 2.20 14.73
CA CYS A 97 3.40 3.16 13.63
C CYS A 97 4.83 3.21 13.04
N SER A 98 5.81 2.65 13.74
CA SER A 98 7.19 2.52 13.23
C SER A 98 7.39 1.33 12.28
N MET A 99 6.38 0.47 12.15
CA MET A 99 6.43 -0.72 11.28
C MET A 99 5.20 -0.84 10.37
N ILE A 100 4.01 -0.43 10.83
CA ILE A 100 2.75 -0.53 10.09
C ILE A 100 2.48 0.82 9.42
N CYS A 101 2.46 0.84 8.09
CA CYS A 101 2.26 2.05 7.29
C CYS A 101 0.81 2.21 6.80
N ASP A 102 -0.13 1.38 7.26
CA ASP A 102 -1.49 1.28 6.73
C ASP A 102 -2.34 2.53 7.01
N ALA A 103 -1.93 3.41 7.95
CA ALA A 103 -2.56 4.72 8.16
C ALA A 103 -2.55 5.60 6.91
N SER A 104 -1.66 5.34 5.97
CA SER A 104 -1.54 6.03 4.70
C SER A 104 -2.50 5.52 3.60
N TRP A 105 -3.39 4.56 3.92
CA TRP A 105 -4.28 3.93 2.95
C TRP A 105 -5.08 4.89 2.05
N PRO A 106 -5.54 6.10 2.49
CA PRO A 106 -6.23 7.00 1.57
C PRO A 106 -5.33 7.51 0.46
N ALA A 107 -4.07 7.82 0.77
CA ALA A 107 -3.08 8.20 -0.25
C ALA A 107 -2.73 7.01 -1.16
N PHE A 108 -2.60 5.80 -0.60
CA PHE A 108 -2.40 4.57 -1.35
C PHE A 108 -3.55 4.31 -2.35
N VAL A 109 -4.80 4.50 -1.96
CA VAL A 109 -5.95 4.33 -2.86
C VAL A 109 -5.84 5.29 -4.04
N LEU A 110 -5.57 6.58 -3.79
CA LEU A 110 -5.46 7.58 -4.85
C LEU A 110 -4.22 7.36 -5.73
N GLN A 111 -3.08 7.08 -5.12
CA GLN A 111 -1.83 6.89 -5.85
C GLN A 111 -1.88 5.59 -6.66
N HIS A 112 -2.07 4.46 -6.01
CA HIS A 112 -1.96 3.16 -6.65
C HIS A 112 -3.21 2.80 -7.47
N TRP A 113 -4.38 2.74 -6.82
CA TRP A 113 -5.59 2.23 -7.46
C TRP A 113 -6.18 3.17 -8.52
N VAL A 114 -6.06 4.49 -8.32
CA VAL A 114 -6.59 5.47 -9.30
C VAL A 114 -5.54 5.85 -10.34
N ARG A 115 -4.30 6.16 -9.93
CA ARG A 115 -3.31 6.74 -10.84
C ARG A 115 -2.32 5.74 -11.41
N ASP A 116 -1.61 4.99 -10.58
CA ASP A 116 -0.35 4.36 -10.99
C ASP A 116 -0.45 2.87 -11.34
N ARG A 117 -1.50 2.17 -10.90
CA ARG A 117 -1.64 0.74 -11.13
C ARG A 117 -1.57 0.40 -12.63
N THR A 118 -0.71 -0.54 -12.98
CA THR A 118 -0.53 -1.02 -14.36
C THR A 118 -1.05 -2.44 -14.55
N ARG A 119 -1.26 -3.17 -13.44
CA ARG A 119 -1.85 -4.51 -13.44
C ARG A 119 -3.36 -4.41 -13.26
N GLY A 120 -4.12 -5.09 -14.11
CA GLY A 120 -5.60 -5.07 -14.02
C GLY A 120 -6.22 -3.71 -14.34
N SER A 121 -7.41 -3.46 -13.80
CA SER A 121 -8.12 -2.19 -14.00
C SER A 121 -7.78 -1.18 -12.90
N LYS A 122 -7.88 0.10 -13.26
CA LYS A 122 -7.87 1.19 -12.28
C LYS A 122 -9.27 1.42 -11.74
N ILE A 123 -9.35 2.07 -10.59
CA ILE A 123 -10.60 2.57 -10.02
C ILE A 123 -10.76 4.02 -10.49
N ASP A 124 -11.94 4.40 -10.96
CA ASP A 124 -12.24 5.78 -11.32
C ASP A 124 -12.13 6.69 -10.09
N LEU A 125 -11.65 7.91 -10.29
CA LEU A 125 -11.42 8.85 -9.18
C LEU A 125 -12.69 9.11 -8.37
N GLU A 126 -13.81 9.28 -9.04
CA GLU A 126 -15.12 9.51 -8.43
C GLU A 126 -15.57 8.32 -7.59
N GLU A 127 -15.34 7.10 -8.08
CA GLU A 127 -15.62 5.87 -7.35
C GLU A 127 -14.74 5.76 -6.10
N ALA A 128 -13.44 5.97 -6.24
CA ALA A 128 -12.51 5.93 -5.11
C ALA A 128 -12.87 6.96 -4.03
N VAL A 129 -13.21 8.19 -4.42
CA VAL A 129 -13.65 9.23 -3.48
C VAL A 129 -14.97 8.85 -2.81
N LYS A 130 -15.92 8.28 -3.55
CA LYS A 130 -17.19 7.77 -3.01
C LYS A 130 -16.94 6.69 -1.96
N MET A 131 -16.09 5.69 -2.26
CA MET A 131 -15.72 4.61 -1.34
C MET A 131 -15.12 5.16 -0.03
N MET A 132 -14.20 6.13 -0.12
CA MET A 132 -13.52 6.71 1.04
C MET A 132 -14.36 7.70 1.85
N SER A 133 -15.45 8.20 1.31
CA SER A 133 -16.23 9.26 1.95
C SER A 133 -17.70 8.89 2.16
N LYS A 134 -18.47 8.80 1.07
CA LYS A 134 -19.93 8.57 1.12
C LYS A 134 -20.27 7.21 1.71
N GLU A 135 -19.64 6.15 1.23
CA GLU A 135 -19.95 4.79 1.68
C GLU A 135 -19.57 4.58 3.15
N ALA A 136 -18.40 5.10 3.55
CA ALA A 136 -18.00 5.08 4.95
C ALA A 136 -18.96 5.90 5.83
N ALA A 137 -19.40 7.08 5.39
CA ALA A 137 -20.35 7.89 6.13
C ALA A 137 -21.71 7.20 6.26
N ASP A 138 -22.20 6.59 5.19
CA ASP A 138 -23.47 5.84 5.19
C ASP A 138 -23.41 4.63 6.12
N LEU A 139 -22.31 3.87 6.10
CA LEU A 139 -22.12 2.71 6.97
C LEU A 139 -22.20 3.09 8.46
N TYR A 140 -21.60 4.23 8.83
CA TYR A 140 -21.62 4.72 10.22
C TYR A 140 -22.82 5.61 10.55
N GLY A 141 -23.77 5.80 9.63
CA GLY A 141 -24.95 6.65 9.84
C GLY A 141 -24.64 8.14 9.98
N LEU A 142 -23.55 8.61 9.39
CA LEU A 142 -23.09 10.01 9.45
C LEU A 142 -23.75 10.82 8.33
N GLY A 143 -25.04 11.15 8.48
CA GLY A 143 -25.85 11.80 7.44
C GLY A 143 -25.45 13.26 7.10
N ASP A 144 -24.58 13.86 7.93
CA ASP A 144 -24.14 15.25 7.78
C ASP A 144 -22.85 15.42 6.95
N ARG A 145 -22.29 14.32 6.41
CA ARG A 145 -21.02 14.33 5.64
C ARG A 145 -21.02 13.26 4.53
N GLY A 146 -19.90 13.10 3.85
CA GLY A 146 -19.71 12.13 2.76
C GLY A 146 -20.08 12.67 1.38
N THR A 147 -20.77 13.80 1.30
CA THR A 147 -21.11 14.50 0.05
C THR A 147 -20.97 16.02 0.22
N VAL A 148 -20.72 16.71 -0.88
CA VAL A 148 -20.64 18.19 -0.91
C VAL A 148 -22.02 18.71 -1.24
N GLU A 149 -22.81 19.06 -0.20
CA GLU A 149 -24.17 19.52 -0.31
C GLU A 149 -24.45 20.67 0.67
N VAL A 150 -25.40 21.55 0.33
CA VAL A 150 -25.83 22.64 1.23
C VAL A 150 -26.44 22.05 2.50
N GLY A 151 -25.96 22.53 3.64
CA GLY A 151 -26.42 22.06 4.97
C GLY A 151 -25.59 20.91 5.55
N LYS A 152 -24.66 20.35 4.81
CA LYS A 152 -23.70 19.37 5.31
C LYS A 152 -22.42 20.02 5.82
N ARG A 153 -21.59 19.28 6.54
CA ARG A 153 -20.29 19.74 7.03
C ARG A 153 -19.35 20.05 5.87
N GLY A 154 -18.68 21.17 5.98
CA GLY A 154 -17.70 21.64 4.98
C GLY A 154 -16.27 21.13 5.21
N ASP A 155 -16.11 19.90 5.70
CA ASP A 155 -14.81 19.25 5.85
C ASP A 155 -14.34 18.79 4.46
N LEU A 156 -13.49 19.60 3.82
CA LEU A 156 -13.07 19.39 2.43
C LEU A 156 -11.55 19.26 2.34
N ASN A 157 -11.10 18.36 1.47
CA ASN A 157 -9.70 18.26 1.06
C ASN A 157 -9.53 18.75 -0.37
N VAL A 158 -8.49 19.55 -0.60
CA VAL A 158 -8.02 19.89 -1.94
C VAL A 158 -6.82 19.01 -2.25
N ILE A 159 -6.94 18.18 -3.26
CA ILE A 159 -5.95 17.14 -3.59
C ILE A 159 -5.43 17.39 -5.00
N ASP A 160 -4.11 17.45 -5.13
CA ASP A 160 -3.42 17.40 -6.42
C ASP A 160 -3.06 15.91 -6.68
N LEU A 161 -3.86 15.27 -7.52
CA LEU A 161 -3.74 13.82 -7.76
C LEU A 161 -2.37 13.46 -8.36
N ASP A 162 -1.81 14.34 -9.20
CA ASP A 162 -0.51 14.08 -9.84
C ASP A 162 0.65 14.11 -8.83
N ARG A 163 0.43 14.73 -7.66
CA ARG A 163 1.43 14.90 -6.60
C ARG A 163 1.16 14.07 -5.35
N VAL A 164 0.06 13.32 -5.30
CA VAL A 164 -0.18 12.38 -4.18
C VAL A 164 0.89 11.30 -4.25
N GLU A 165 1.68 11.19 -3.19
CA GLU A 165 2.78 10.23 -3.10
C GLU A 165 3.00 9.84 -1.64
N LEU A 166 3.35 8.57 -1.41
CA LEU A 166 3.82 8.06 -0.13
C LEU A 166 5.35 8.14 -0.10
N HIS A 167 5.86 8.80 0.94
CA HIS A 167 7.30 9.03 1.17
C HIS A 167 7.85 8.16 2.28
#